data_8a690f5e801b89865e55330ee7116748
#
_entry.id   8a690f5e801b89865e55330ee7116748
#
_cell.length_a   1.000
_cell.length_b   1.000
_cell.length_c   1.000
_cell.angle_alpha   90.00
_cell.angle_beta   90.00
_cell.angle_gamma   90.00
#
_symmetry.space_group_name_H-M   'P 1'
#
loop_
_entity.id
_entity.type
_entity.pdbx_description
1 polymer ?
#
loop_
_entity_poly.entity_id
_entity_poly.type
_entity_poly.pdbx_seq_one_letter_code
_entity_poly.pdbx_strand_id
1 'polypeptide(L)'
;MVRFLLVFLFALLVPEMVMAESLTSLDMTGTQRGIFTVLIFIISYGFVMTEEFTHLRKSKPVILAAGIIWAHAAILAAEKGVPTEQMHAAFEHDLKEYAELMLFLLVAMTYINSMAERNVFEALRSWLVRRQFGYRKLFLITGVITFFLSSVADNLTAALLVGAVVMAVGADNPKFVSIGFVNLVVAANAGGAFCPFGDITTLMVWQAEYAEFFDFFKLFIPSAVNYAVPAAVMYFAVPDEQPKETNEEAVQLKPGAIQICVMFLLTIATAVSFKQALHLPPFMGMMVGLSVLMIYGYFLKTKYYVEGEDGFDIFNKVRHAEWDTLLFFFGVVFAVGGLGYIGYLELLSSAMYEGLGATTANIMVGLISAIVDNIPVMFAVLNMGVDMDLYQWLLVTLTAGVGGSMLSVGSAAGVALMGQSDHKYTFFSHLKWTPAIAGGYAASILTHYLING
;
A
#
# COMPACT_ATOMS: atom_id res chain seq x y z
N MET A 1 -0.64 13.67 -50.01
CA MET A 1 -1.10 12.56 -49.18
C MET A 1 -0.02 11.48 -48.96
N VAL A 2 0.62 10.95 -50.02
CA VAL A 2 1.67 9.89 -49.89
C VAL A 2 2.94 10.40 -49.18
N ARG A 3 3.37 11.65 -49.37
CA ARG A 3 4.52 12.25 -48.66
C ARG A 3 4.25 12.50 -47.16
N PHE A 4 3.03 12.74 -46.76
CA PHE A 4 2.64 12.89 -45.36
C PHE A 4 2.61 11.52 -44.64
N LEU A 5 2.18 10.48 -45.35
CA LEU A 5 2.18 9.09 -44.83
C LEU A 5 3.61 8.56 -44.63
N LEU A 6 4.53 8.91 -45.53
CA LEU A 6 5.95 8.49 -45.41
C LEU A 6 6.68 9.22 -44.27
N VAL A 7 6.38 10.49 -44.01
CA VAL A 7 6.93 11.22 -42.86
C VAL A 7 6.37 10.68 -41.52
N PHE A 8 5.10 10.29 -41.50
CA PHE A 8 4.48 9.69 -40.34
C PHE A 8 5.03 8.27 -40.07
N LEU A 9 5.26 7.47 -41.10
CA LEU A 9 5.90 6.16 -41.00
C LEU A 9 7.40 6.25 -40.61
N PHE A 10 8.10 7.31 -41.02
CA PHE A 10 9.49 7.51 -40.65
C PHE A 10 9.63 8.00 -39.20
N ALA A 11 8.66 8.76 -38.69
CA ALA A 11 8.58 9.14 -37.25
C ALA A 11 8.27 7.96 -36.31
N LEU A 12 7.66 6.90 -36.84
CA LEU A 12 7.39 5.65 -36.11
C LEU A 12 8.58 4.66 -36.09
N LEU A 13 9.63 4.94 -36.86
CA LEU A 13 10.81 4.06 -37.02
C LEU A 13 12.11 4.61 -36.40
N VAL A 14 12.06 5.77 -35.75
CA VAL A 14 13.16 6.23 -34.91
C VAL A 14 12.85 5.70 -33.50
N PRO A 15 13.57 4.70 -32.98
CA PRO A 15 13.56 4.47 -31.56
C PRO A 15 14.19 5.71 -30.94
N GLU A 16 13.38 6.53 -30.29
CA GLU A 16 13.92 7.45 -29.29
C GLU A 16 14.65 6.55 -28.28
N MET A 17 15.97 6.46 -28.42
CA MET A 17 16.82 6.15 -27.30
C MET A 17 16.61 7.32 -26.33
N VAL A 18 15.58 7.23 -25.51
CA VAL A 18 15.51 7.94 -24.26
C VAL A 18 16.68 7.37 -23.45
N MET A 19 17.83 8.01 -23.59
CA MET A 19 18.87 7.91 -22.59
C MET A 19 18.17 8.35 -21.30
N ALA A 20 17.98 7.43 -20.36
CA ALA A 20 17.64 7.80 -19.01
C ALA A 20 18.76 8.74 -18.55
N GLU A 21 18.49 10.04 -18.64
CA GLU A 21 19.32 11.06 -18.03
C GLU A 21 19.28 10.72 -16.54
N SER A 22 20.40 10.19 -16.02
CA SER A 22 20.56 10.03 -14.58
C SER A 22 20.34 11.43 -13.99
N LEU A 23 19.25 11.56 -13.22
CA LEU A 23 18.93 12.81 -12.52
C LEU A 23 20.14 13.12 -11.65
N THR A 24 20.93 14.12 -12.07
CA THR A 24 22.17 14.49 -11.39
C THR A 24 21.82 15.08 -10.03
N SER A 25 22.24 14.41 -8.97
CA SER A 25 22.08 14.91 -7.62
C SER A 25 22.91 16.18 -7.38
N LEU A 26 22.46 17.03 -6.47
CA LEU A 26 23.19 18.24 -6.08
C LEU A 26 24.48 17.97 -5.29
N ASP A 27 24.68 16.74 -4.81
CA ASP A 27 25.80 16.34 -3.93
C ASP A 27 26.06 17.35 -2.80
N MET A 28 25.08 17.50 -1.92
CA MET A 28 25.12 18.42 -0.77
C MET A 28 25.12 17.71 0.57
N THR A 29 25.31 16.38 0.60
CA THR A 29 25.19 15.51 1.79
C THR A 29 26.14 15.89 2.92
N GLY A 30 27.37 16.32 2.60
CA GLY A 30 28.37 16.76 3.57
C GLY A 30 28.22 18.20 4.08
N THR A 31 27.18 18.93 3.67
CA THR A 31 27.01 20.34 4.00
C THR A 31 26.03 20.55 5.16
N GLN A 32 26.19 21.64 5.92
CA GLN A 32 25.23 22.02 6.95
C GLN A 32 23.79 22.19 6.40
N ARG A 33 23.66 22.66 5.17
CA ARG A 33 22.38 22.86 4.50
C ARG A 33 21.74 21.53 4.09
N GLY A 34 22.52 20.58 3.61
CA GLY A 34 22.02 19.22 3.37
C GLY A 34 21.54 18.55 4.66
N ILE A 35 22.33 18.66 5.74
CA ILE A 35 21.95 18.14 7.07
C ILE A 35 20.64 18.78 7.55
N PHE A 36 20.45 20.09 7.33
CA PHE A 36 19.20 20.77 7.66
C PHE A 36 17.98 20.15 6.96
N THR A 37 18.13 19.76 5.67
CA THR A 37 17.05 19.11 4.91
C THR A 37 16.68 17.73 5.50
N VAL A 38 17.68 16.94 5.89
CA VAL A 38 17.43 15.65 6.57
C VAL A 38 16.76 15.86 7.91
N LEU A 39 17.14 16.88 8.67
CA LEU A 39 16.50 17.21 9.96
C LEU A 39 15.02 17.55 9.78
N ILE A 40 14.65 18.31 8.73
CA ILE A 40 13.24 18.60 8.43
C ILE A 40 12.47 17.29 8.18
N PHE A 41 13.04 16.37 7.40
CA PHE A 41 12.43 15.08 7.14
C PHE A 41 12.27 14.26 8.44
N ILE A 42 13.33 14.13 9.24
CA ILE A 42 13.31 13.38 10.50
C ILE A 42 12.28 13.95 11.47
N ILE A 43 12.22 15.29 11.64
CA ILE A 43 11.25 15.94 12.50
C ILE A 43 9.81 15.66 12.02
N SER A 44 9.57 15.83 10.73
CA SER A 44 8.27 15.56 10.13
C SER A 44 7.86 14.08 10.34
N TYR A 45 8.79 13.16 10.13
CA TYR A 45 8.55 11.74 10.34
C TYR A 45 8.32 11.39 11.82
N GLY A 46 8.99 12.09 12.73
CA GLY A 46 8.70 12.01 14.17
C GLY A 46 7.23 12.34 14.49
N PHE A 47 6.66 13.35 13.85
CA PHE A 47 5.23 13.65 13.97
C PHE A 47 4.33 12.58 13.34
N VAL A 48 4.72 12.00 12.20
CA VAL A 48 4.00 10.88 11.58
C VAL A 48 3.91 9.70 12.54
N MET A 49 5.04 9.31 13.15
CA MET A 49 5.10 8.19 14.09
C MET A 49 4.30 8.44 15.39
N THR A 50 4.07 9.69 15.72
CA THR A 50 3.33 10.10 16.94
C THR A 50 1.85 10.41 16.66
N GLU A 51 1.31 10.11 15.47
CA GLU A 51 -0.08 10.37 15.10
C GLU A 51 -1.07 9.81 16.14
N GLU A 52 -0.83 8.60 16.63
CA GLU A 52 -1.70 7.95 17.63
C GLU A 52 -1.81 8.76 18.93
N PHE A 53 -0.74 9.45 19.34
CA PHE A 53 -0.69 10.24 20.57
C PHE A 53 -1.12 11.69 20.37
N THR A 54 -0.79 12.25 19.21
CA THR A 54 -1.01 13.68 18.91
C THR A 54 -2.34 13.92 18.21
N HIS A 55 -2.95 12.89 17.61
CA HIS A 55 -4.10 12.99 16.72
C HIS A 55 -3.86 13.92 15.53
N LEU A 56 -2.60 14.24 15.23
CA LEU A 56 -2.20 14.99 14.05
C LEU A 56 -2.05 14.03 12.87
N ARG A 57 -2.99 14.08 11.94
CA ARG A 57 -2.97 13.22 10.75
C ARG A 57 -1.65 13.31 10.01
N LYS A 58 -1.11 12.16 9.62
CA LYS A 58 0.23 11.97 9.04
C LYS A 58 0.49 12.78 7.77
N SER A 59 -0.52 13.09 6.97
CA SER A 59 -0.37 13.90 5.76
C SER A 59 0.16 15.32 6.04
N LYS A 60 -0.29 15.95 7.12
CA LYS A 60 -0.01 17.36 7.40
C LYS A 60 1.49 17.67 7.59
N PRO A 61 2.23 16.97 8.48
CA PRO A 61 3.65 17.26 8.67
C PRO A 61 4.48 16.91 7.43
N VAL A 62 4.13 15.85 6.70
CA VAL A 62 4.91 15.40 5.54
C VAL A 62 4.73 16.35 4.34
N ILE A 63 3.51 16.85 4.08
CA ILE A 63 3.28 17.86 3.04
C ILE A 63 4.07 19.14 3.33
N LEU A 64 4.05 19.59 4.58
CA LEU A 64 4.83 20.76 4.98
C LEU A 64 6.33 20.54 4.76
N ALA A 65 6.85 19.38 5.17
CA ALA A 65 8.24 19.02 4.96
C ALA A 65 8.59 18.96 3.46
N ALA A 66 7.76 18.34 2.64
CA ALA A 66 7.96 18.28 1.19
C ALA A 66 8.11 19.68 0.57
N GLY A 67 7.22 20.60 0.93
CA GLY A 67 7.30 21.99 0.45
C GLY A 67 8.58 22.70 0.90
N ILE A 68 9.00 22.54 2.17
CA ILE A 68 10.23 23.16 2.69
C ILE A 68 11.47 22.52 2.04
N ILE A 69 11.51 21.20 1.88
CA ILE A 69 12.61 20.45 1.27
C ILE A 69 12.81 20.91 -0.18
N TRP A 70 11.74 20.96 -0.99
CA TRP A 70 11.84 21.40 -2.38
C TRP A 70 12.17 22.88 -2.52
N ALA A 71 11.62 23.76 -1.67
CA ALA A 71 12.00 25.16 -1.65
C ALA A 71 13.49 25.34 -1.33
N HIS A 72 13.99 24.57 -0.36
CA HIS A 72 15.41 24.59 -0.01
C HIS A 72 16.30 24.01 -1.12
N ALA A 73 15.89 22.90 -1.73
CA ALA A 73 16.57 22.28 -2.88
C ALA A 73 16.67 23.26 -4.06
N ALA A 74 15.61 24.02 -4.35
CA ALA A 74 15.60 25.04 -5.40
C ALA A 74 16.59 26.19 -5.13
N ILE A 75 16.68 26.65 -3.87
CA ILE A 75 17.66 27.67 -3.45
C ILE A 75 19.08 27.14 -3.65
N LEU A 76 19.35 25.90 -3.23
CA LEU A 76 20.67 25.28 -3.37
C LEU A 76 21.06 25.07 -4.83
N ALA A 77 20.11 24.65 -5.68
CA ALA A 77 20.33 24.50 -7.12
C ALA A 77 20.70 25.84 -7.78
N ALA A 78 19.98 26.91 -7.44
CA ALA A 78 20.26 28.25 -7.96
C ALA A 78 21.63 28.76 -7.51
N GLU A 79 22.04 28.55 -6.27
CA GLU A 79 23.37 28.93 -5.75
C GLU A 79 24.50 28.16 -6.43
N LYS A 80 24.28 26.89 -6.79
CA LYS A 80 25.23 26.08 -7.55
C LYS A 80 25.22 26.37 -9.05
N GLY A 81 24.32 27.22 -9.54
CA GLY A 81 24.19 27.52 -10.95
C GLY A 81 23.63 26.36 -11.79
N VAL A 82 22.89 25.44 -11.15
CA VAL A 82 22.22 24.35 -11.87
C VAL A 82 21.08 24.92 -12.72
N PRO A 83 20.98 24.53 -14.01
CA PRO A 83 19.90 24.99 -14.87
C PRO A 83 18.52 24.68 -14.28
N THR A 84 17.60 25.63 -14.38
CA THR A 84 16.23 25.48 -13.84
C THR A 84 15.51 24.27 -14.46
N GLU A 85 15.82 23.95 -15.71
CA GLU A 85 15.26 22.82 -16.44
C GLU A 85 15.59 21.47 -15.79
N GLN A 86 16.80 21.30 -15.26
CA GLN A 86 17.19 20.06 -14.56
C GLN A 86 16.45 19.91 -13.24
N MET A 87 16.28 20.99 -12.48
CA MET A 87 15.49 20.96 -11.25
C MET A 87 14.02 20.66 -11.56
N HIS A 88 13.46 21.28 -12.62
CA HIS A 88 12.09 21.01 -13.05
C HIS A 88 11.91 19.55 -13.47
N ALA A 89 12.85 18.97 -14.21
CA ALA A 89 12.80 17.57 -14.62
C ALA A 89 12.74 16.62 -13.42
N ALA A 90 13.54 16.87 -12.36
CA ALA A 90 13.48 16.09 -11.15
C ALA A 90 12.13 16.23 -10.43
N PHE A 91 11.58 17.43 -10.34
CA PHE A 91 10.27 17.69 -9.75
C PHE A 91 9.14 17.06 -10.56
N GLU A 92 9.19 17.15 -11.90
CA GLU A 92 8.20 16.55 -12.80
C GLU A 92 8.22 15.02 -12.74
N HIS A 93 9.39 14.42 -12.52
CA HIS A 93 9.51 12.98 -12.30
C HIS A 93 8.70 12.55 -11.09
N ASP A 94 8.92 13.18 -9.93
CA ASP A 94 8.17 12.90 -8.70
C ASP A 94 6.66 13.15 -8.87
N LEU A 95 6.31 14.23 -9.59
CA LEU A 95 4.92 14.57 -9.87
C LEU A 95 4.23 13.50 -10.73
N LYS A 96 4.93 12.98 -11.74
CA LYS A 96 4.42 11.91 -12.60
C LYS A 96 4.17 10.64 -11.78
N GLU A 97 5.15 10.21 -11.00
CA GLU A 97 5.02 9.01 -10.15
C GLU A 97 3.85 9.15 -9.17
N TYR A 98 3.75 10.29 -8.50
CA TYR A 98 2.64 10.57 -7.60
C TYR A 98 1.29 10.58 -8.33
N ALA A 99 1.20 11.21 -9.49
CA ALA A 99 -0.05 11.32 -10.24
C ALA A 99 -0.56 9.94 -10.70
N GLU A 100 0.32 9.09 -11.19
CA GLU A 100 -0.01 7.72 -11.59
C GLU A 100 -0.51 6.90 -10.40
N LEU A 101 0.19 6.99 -9.26
CA LEU A 101 -0.21 6.32 -8.02
C LEU A 101 -1.55 6.84 -7.49
N MET A 102 -1.72 8.17 -7.44
CA MET A 102 -2.95 8.81 -6.96
C MET A 102 -4.17 8.40 -7.78
N LEU A 103 -4.07 8.46 -9.12
CA LEU A 103 -5.19 8.10 -10.01
C LEU A 103 -5.54 6.61 -9.88
N PHE A 104 -4.55 5.75 -9.76
CA PHE A 104 -4.76 4.32 -9.55
C PHE A 104 -5.52 4.05 -8.24
N LEU A 105 -5.02 4.60 -7.13
CA LEU A 105 -5.60 4.41 -5.81
C LEU A 105 -6.99 5.02 -5.69
N LEU A 106 -7.22 6.19 -6.28
CA LEU A 106 -8.53 6.84 -6.29
C LEU A 106 -9.60 5.94 -6.88
N VAL A 107 -9.28 5.24 -7.98
CA VAL A 107 -10.21 4.28 -8.61
C VAL A 107 -10.44 3.07 -7.72
N ALA A 108 -9.37 2.47 -7.18
CA ALA A 108 -9.49 1.32 -6.30
C ALA A 108 -10.35 1.63 -5.07
N MET A 109 -10.08 2.75 -4.38
CA MET A 109 -10.86 3.23 -3.23
C MET A 109 -12.32 3.50 -3.61
N THR A 110 -12.59 4.03 -4.80
CA THR A 110 -13.96 4.28 -5.28
C THR A 110 -14.74 2.98 -5.47
N TYR A 111 -14.12 1.94 -6.02
CA TYR A 111 -14.73 0.61 -6.12
C TYR A 111 -15.03 0.02 -4.75
N ILE A 112 -14.06 0.08 -3.83
CA ILE A 112 -14.21 -0.44 -2.47
C ILE A 112 -15.34 0.29 -1.72
N ASN A 113 -15.39 1.63 -1.79
CA ASN A 113 -16.46 2.42 -1.21
C ASN A 113 -17.83 2.11 -1.84
N SER A 114 -17.86 1.78 -3.13
CA SER A 114 -19.07 1.35 -3.81
C SER A 114 -19.55 -0.03 -3.36
N MET A 115 -18.62 -0.97 -3.14
CA MET A 115 -18.92 -2.29 -2.57
C MET A 115 -19.42 -2.17 -1.14
N ALA A 116 -18.79 -1.30 -0.33
CA ALA A 116 -19.20 -1.04 1.05
C ALA A 116 -20.64 -0.50 1.12
N GLU A 117 -20.99 0.49 0.29
CA GLU A 117 -22.34 1.02 0.22
C GLU A 117 -23.37 -0.02 -0.22
N ARG A 118 -22.98 -0.96 -1.09
CA ARG A 118 -23.85 -2.08 -1.52
C ARG A 118 -23.91 -3.22 -0.52
N ASN A 119 -23.41 -3.02 0.71
CA ASN A 119 -23.40 -3.99 1.80
C ASN A 119 -22.57 -5.25 1.54
N VAL A 120 -21.59 -5.23 0.61
CA VAL A 120 -20.78 -6.42 0.32
C VAL A 120 -20.03 -6.88 1.57
N PHE A 121 -19.38 -5.95 2.25
CA PHE A 121 -18.57 -6.27 3.44
C PHE A 121 -19.46 -6.49 4.68
N GLU A 122 -20.56 -5.75 4.79
CA GLU A 122 -21.50 -5.90 5.91
C GLU A 122 -22.24 -7.23 5.84
N ALA A 123 -22.56 -7.72 4.65
CA ALA A 123 -23.13 -9.04 4.45
C ALA A 123 -22.12 -10.16 4.83
N LEU A 124 -20.83 -9.98 4.48
CA LEU A 124 -19.76 -10.90 4.92
C LEU A 124 -19.62 -10.90 6.44
N ARG A 125 -19.62 -9.73 7.08
CA ARG A 125 -19.57 -9.57 8.54
C ARG A 125 -20.76 -10.28 9.19
N SER A 126 -21.97 -9.95 8.78
CA SER A 126 -23.20 -10.56 9.31
C SER A 126 -23.21 -12.08 9.13
N TRP A 127 -22.76 -12.58 7.99
CA TRP A 127 -22.64 -14.01 7.75
C TRP A 127 -21.67 -14.70 8.72
N LEU A 128 -20.49 -14.10 8.96
CA LEU A 128 -19.49 -14.64 9.91
C LEU A 128 -20.00 -14.62 11.34
N VAL A 129 -20.59 -13.52 11.80
CA VAL A 129 -21.14 -13.36 13.16
C VAL A 129 -22.24 -14.38 13.42
N ARG A 130 -23.17 -14.56 12.47
CA ARG A 130 -24.30 -15.50 12.60
C ARG A 130 -23.92 -16.98 12.62
N ARG A 131 -22.71 -17.32 12.12
CA ARG A 131 -22.21 -18.71 12.12
C ARG A 131 -21.82 -19.20 13.51
N GLN A 132 -21.72 -18.31 14.50
CA GLN A 132 -21.39 -18.63 15.89
C GLN A 132 -20.17 -19.55 16.02
N PHE A 133 -19.12 -19.27 15.23
CA PHE A 133 -17.87 -20.00 15.32
C PHE A 133 -17.19 -19.70 16.65
N GLY A 134 -16.61 -20.73 17.32
CA GLY A 134 -15.73 -20.50 18.46
C GLY A 134 -14.54 -19.63 18.13
N TYR A 135 -13.97 -18.96 19.13
CA TYR A 135 -12.90 -17.96 18.93
C TYR A 135 -11.70 -18.49 18.14
N ARG A 136 -11.26 -19.73 18.37
CA ARG A 136 -10.16 -20.36 17.63
C ARG A 136 -10.47 -20.50 16.14
N LYS A 137 -11.69 -20.96 15.82
CA LYS A 137 -12.10 -21.11 14.43
C LYS A 137 -12.27 -19.75 13.75
N LEU A 138 -12.83 -18.78 14.46
CA LEU A 138 -12.99 -17.43 13.96
C LEU A 138 -11.64 -16.76 13.71
N PHE A 139 -10.66 -16.93 14.60
CA PHE A 139 -9.28 -16.45 14.42
C PHE A 139 -8.67 -16.94 13.11
N LEU A 140 -8.78 -18.22 12.79
CA LEU A 140 -8.25 -18.76 11.53
C LEU A 140 -9.01 -18.24 10.31
N ILE A 141 -10.35 -18.27 10.36
CA ILE A 141 -11.19 -17.84 9.22
C ILE A 141 -10.97 -16.37 8.93
N THR A 142 -10.96 -15.50 9.94
CA THR A 142 -10.76 -14.07 9.75
C THR A 142 -9.37 -13.76 9.20
N GLY A 143 -8.33 -14.44 9.68
CA GLY A 143 -6.98 -14.27 9.14
C GLY A 143 -6.87 -14.72 7.69
N VAL A 144 -7.42 -15.88 7.32
CA VAL A 144 -7.41 -16.36 5.94
C VAL A 144 -8.21 -15.43 5.02
N ILE A 145 -9.41 -14.99 5.46
CA ILE A 145 -10.20 -14.01 4.68
C ILE A 145 -9.39 -12.72 4.48
N THR A 146 -8.76 -12.20 5.54
CA THR A 146 -7.96 -10.97 5.45
C THR A 146 -6.78 -11.14 4.50
N PHE A 147 -6.09 -12.27 4.53
CA PHE A 147 -4.99 -12.58 3.62
C PHE A 147 -5.41 -12.49 2.15
N PHE A 148 -6.50 -13.17 1.78
CA PHE A 148 -6.98 -13.11 0.39
C PHE A 148 -7.67 -11.79 0.03
N LEU A 149 -8.39 -11.18 0.96
CA LEU A 149 -9.05 -9.90 0.72
C LEU A 149 -8.00 -8.80 0.49
N SER A 150 -6.90 -8.80 1.27
CA SER A 150 -5.83 -7.83 1.15
C SER A 150 -5.12 -7.86 -0.21
N SER A 151 -5.08 -9.00 -0.90
CA SER A 151 -4.45 -9.06 -2.22
C SER A 151 -5.20 -8.27 -3.31
N VAL A 152 -6.43 -7.81 -3.01
CA VAL A 152 -7.31 -7.12 -3.99
C VAL A 152 -7.82 -5.77 -3.45
N ALA A 153 -7.97 -5.65 -2.11
CA ALA A 153 -8.65 -4.52 -1.48
C ALA A 153 -7.74 -3.65 -0.57
N ASP A 154 -6.45 -3.71 -0.76
CA ASP A 154 -5.36 -3.18 0.07
C ASP A 154 -5.35 -3.68 1.54
N ASN A 155 -4.19 -3.52 2.18
CA ASN A 155 -3.95 -4.05 3.54
C ASN A 155 -4.76 -3.31 4.62
N LEU A 156 -4.90 -1.99 4.52
CA LEU A 156 -5.65 -1.17 5.48
C LEU A 156 -7.13 -1.52 5.44
N THR A 157 -7.73 -1.49 4.26
CA THR A 157 -9.16 -1.78 4.06
C THR A 157 -9.51 -3.19 4.49
N ALA A 158 -8.71 -4.20 4.08
CA ALA A 158 -8.93 -5.58 4.47
C ALA A 158 -8.89 -5.77 5.99
N ALA A 159 -7.91 -5.16 6.67
CA ALA A 159 -7.78 -5.22 8.12
C ALA A 159 -8.96 -4.58 8.85
N LEU A 160 -9.39 -3.37 8.45
CA LEU A 160 -10.52 -2.66 9.06
C LEU A 160 -11.84 -3.41 8.89
N LEU A 161 -12.11 -3.92 7.69
CA LEU A 161 -13.35 -4.64 7.39
C LEU A 161 -13.49 -5.92 8.21
N VAL A 162 -12.43 -6.73 8.28
CA VAL A 162 -12.45 -7.98 9.06
C VAL A 162 -12.27 -7.68 10.55
N GLY A 163 -11.58 -6.59 10.90
CA GLY A 163 -11.48 -6.08 12.27
C GLY A 163 -12.84 -5.78 12.89
N ALA A 164 -13.78 -5.23 12.12
CA ALA A 164 -15.16 -5.04 12.56
C ALA A 164 -15.86 -6.35 12.94
N VAL A 165 -15.55 -7.48 12.27
CA VAL A 165 -16.05 -8.81 12.66
C VAL A 165 -15.47 -9.24 14.00
N VAL A 166 -14.15 -9.11 14.17
CA VAL A 166 -13.45 -9.49 15.41
C VAL A 166 -13.97 -8.67 16.59
N MET A 167 -14.20 -7.36 16.39
CA MET A 167 -14.81 -6.49 17.41
C MET A 167 -16.24 -6.87 17.75
N ALA A 168 -17.08 -7.15 16.75
CA ALA A 168 -18.49 -7.50 16.97
C ALA A 168 -18.63 -8.81 17.77
N VAL A 169 -17.82 -9.83 17.44
CA VAL A 169 -17.89 -11.15 18.12
C VAL A 169 -17.09 -11.17 19.42
N GLY A 170 -16.00 -10.42 19.47
CA GLY A 170 -15.07 -10.40 20.61
C GLY A 170 -15.33 -9.29 21.64
N ALA A 171 -16.47 -8.57 21.57
CA ALA A 171 -16.75 -7.39 22.41
C ALA A 171 -16.48 -7.62 23.90
N ASP A 172 -16.84 -8.80 24.42
CA ASP A 172 -16.71 -9.21 25.82
C ASP A 172 -15.39 -9.94 26.13
N ASN A 173 -14.52 -10.17 25.11
CA ASN A 173 -13.24 -10.88 25.30
C ASN A 173 -12.05 -10.07 24.75
N PRO A 174 -11.50 -9.13 25.55
CA PRO A 174 -10.39 -8.28 25.11
C PRO A 174 -9.15 -9.08 24.67
N LYS A 175 -8.93 -10.27 25.27
CA LYS A 175 -7.81 -11.13 24.90
C LYS A 175 -7.97 -11.66 23.47
N PHE A 176 -9.17 -12.11 23.10
CA PHE A 176 -9.47 -12.54 21.74
C PHE A 176 -9.31 -11.40 20.74
N VAL A 177 -9.87 -10.22 21.03
CA VAL A 177 -9.75 -9.04 20.16
C VAL A 177 -8.29 -8.69 19.94
N SER A 178 -7.49 -8.60 21.02
CA SER A 178 -6.07 -8.26 20.92
C SER A 178 -5.30 -9.23 20.02
N ILE A 179 -5.43 -10.54 20.25
CA ILE A 179 -4.72 -11.56 19.45
C ILE A 179 -5.28 -11.60 18.01
N GLY A 180 -6.60 -11.47 17.86
CA GLY A 180 -7.27 -11.41 16.57
C GLY A 180 -6.75 -10.25 15.72
N PHE A 181 -6.58 -9.06 16.31
CA PHE A 181 -6.08 -7.90 15.59
C PHE A 181 -4.62 -8.06 15.15
N VAL A 182 -3.74 -8.62 16.01
CA VAL A 182 -2.38 -8.97 15.57
C VAL A 182 -2.42 -9.91 14.37
N ASN A 183 -3.28 -10.93 14.42
CA ASN A 183 -3.45 -11.87 13.30
C ASN A 183 -3.89 -11.17 12.01
N LEU A 184 -4.83 -10.21 12.12
CA LEU A 184 -5.31 -9.46 10.96
C LEU A 184 -4.21 -8.56 10.37
N VAL A 185 -3.39 -7.89 11.21
CA VAL A 185 -2.26 -7.07 10.74
C VAL A 185 -1.27 -7.92 9.94
N VAL A 186 -0.88 -9.07 10.49
CA VAL A 186 0.05 -9.98 9.78
C VAL A 186 -0.58 -10.52 8.51
N ALA A 187 -1.84 -10.95 8.56
CA ALA A 187 -2.55 -11.47 7.40
C ALA A 187 -2.72 -10.43 6.29
N ALA A 188 -3.03 -9.17 6.65
CA ALA A 188 -3.20 -8.08 5.71
C ALA A 188 -1.90 -7.72 4.98
N ASN A 189 -0.81 -7.53 5.72
CA ASN A 189 0.48 -7.22 5.11
C ASN A 189 1.02 -8.39 4.25
N ALA A 190 0.90 -9.62 4.75
CA ALA A 190 1.33 -10.79 3.99
C ALA A 190 0.46 -11.00 2.74
N GLY A 191 -0.85 -10.79 2.83
CA GLY A 191 -1.78 -10.90 1.70
C GLY A 191 -1.57 -9.82 0.65
N GLY A 192 -1.11 -8.63 1.04
CA GLY A 192 -0.76 -7.54 0.13
C GLY A 192 0.51 -7.80 -0.68
N ALA A 193 1.47 -8.53 -0.12
CA ALA A 193 2.81 -8.63 -0.67
C ALA A 193 2.93 -9.46 -1.97
N PHE A 194 1.94 -10.26 -2.35
CA PHE A 194 2.01 -11.10 -3.54
C PHE A 194 1.16 -10.63 -4.73
N CYS A 195 0.55 -9.45 -4.64
CA CYS A 195 -0.26 -8.89 -5.72
C CYS A 195 -0.13 -7.36 -5.77
N PRO A 196 0.11 -6.74 -6.94
CA PRO A 196 0.21 -5.29 -7.08
C PRO A 196 -1.01 -4.48 -6.62
N PHE A 197 -2.17 -5.11 -6.51
CA PHE A 197 -3.40 -4.50 -6.00
C PHE A 197 -3.56 -4.62 -4.49
N GLY A 198 -2.70 -5.37 -3.82
CA GLY A 198 -2.83 -5.69 -2.41
C GLY A 198 -2.03 -4.78 -1.48
N ASP A 199 -0.92 -4.23 -1.94
CA ASP A 199 -0.10 -3.27 -1.20
C ASP A 199 0.48 -2.23 -2.14
N ILE A 200 0.59 -1.00 -1.66
CA ILE A 200 1.14 0.11 -2.45
C ILE A 200 2.61 -0.13 -2.79
N THR A 201 3.37 -0.78 -1.91
CA THR A 201 4.76 -1.14 -2.18
C THR A 201 4.91 -2.06 -3.38
N THR A 202 4.05 -3.06 -3.50
CA THR A 202 3.98 -3.97 -4.65
C THR A 202 3.56 -3.24 -5.92
N LEU A 203 2.57 -2.34 -5.79
CA LEU A 203 2.10 -1.49 -6.90
C LEU A 203 3.22 -0.62 -7.45
N MET A 204 4.00 0.02 -6.58
CA MET A 204 5.10 0.90 -6.97
C MET A 204 6.20 0.14 -7.74
N VAL A 205 6.59 -1.05 -7.29
CA VAL A 205 7.57 -1.91 -8.00
C VAL A 205 7.05 -2.32 -9.37
N TRP A 206 5.76 -2.62 -9.49
CA TRP A 206 5.12 -2.94 -10.77
C TRP A 206 5.04 -1.73 -11.71
N GLN A 207 4.69 -0.54 -11.19
CA GLN A 207 4.66 0.70 -11.98
C GLN A 207 6.05 1.10 -12.47
N ALA A 208 7.06 0.97 -11.63
CA ALA A 208 8.46 1.22 -11.96
C ALA A 208 9.10 0.18 -12.90
N GLU A 209 8.35 -0.85 -13.35
CA GLU A 209 8.77 -1.87 -14.32
C GLU A 209 9.89 -2.81 -13.85
N TYR A 210 10.17 -2.86 -12.55
CA TYR A 210 11.18 -3.78 -12.01
C TYR A 210 10.68 -5.22 -11.90
N ALA A 211 9.36 -5.46 -11.93
CA ALA A 211 8.73 -6.77 -12.00
C ALA A 211 7.44 -6.70 -12.82
N GLU A 212 7.11 -7.77 -13.53
CA GLU A 212 5.85 -7.90 -14.23
C GLU A 212 4.72 -8.35 -13.29
N PHE A 213 3.46 -8.13 -13.67
CA PHE A 213 2.30 -8.47 -12.84
C PHE A 213 2.33 -9.91 -12.32
N PHE A 214 2.66 -10.86 -13.19
CA PHE A 214 2.66 -12.28 -12.83
C PHE A 214 3.87 -12.71 -11.99
N ASP A 215 4.95 -11.94 -11.96
CA ASP A 215 6.12 -12.23 -11.12
C ASP A 215 5.79 -12.16 -9.63
N PHE A 216 4.88 -11.27 -9.24
CA PHE A 216 4.48 -11.13 -7.84
C PHE A 216 3.82 -12.40 -7.28
N PHE A 217 3.20 -13.24 -8.10
CA PHE A 217 2.64 -14.53 -7.65
C PHE A 217 3.72 -15.52 -7.18
N LYS A 218 4.99 -15.32 -7.54
CA LYS A 218 6.13 -16.08 -6.98
C LYS A 218 6.26 -15.83 -5.47
N LEU A 219 5.73 -14.69 -4.98
CA LEU A 219 5.70 -14.34 -3.57
C LEU A 219 4.51 -14.97 -2.80
N PHE A 220 3.58 -15.65 -3.47
CA PHE A 220 2.41 -16.24 -2.81
C PHE A 220 2.80 -17.22 -1.69
N ILE A 221 3.70 -18.15 -1.96
CA ILE A 221 4.14 -19.14 -0.95
C ILE A 221 4.96 -18.48 0.16
N PRO A 222 5.98 -17.63 -0.11
CA PRO A 222 6.67 -16.86 0.92
C PRO A 222 5.73 -16.05 1.80
N SER A 223 4.76 -15.35 1.23
CA SER A 223 3.75 -14.56 1.95
C SER A 223 2.84 -15.43 2.81
N ALA A 224 2.38 -16.57 2.27
CA ALA A 224 1.58 -17.52 3.03
C ALA A 224 2.34 -18.10 4.24
N VAL A 225 3.64 -18.38 4.09
CA VAL A 225 4.51 -18.82 5.20
C VAL A 225 4.70 -17.71 6.22
N ASN A 226 4.88 -16.44 5.77
CA ASN A 226 4.97 -15.28 6.65
C ASN A 226 3.75 -15.19 7.57
N TYR A 227 2.55 -15.39 7.03
CA TYR A 227 1.29 -15.39 7.79
C TYR A 227 1.14 -16.64 8.63
N ALA A 228 1.38 -17.83 8.08
CA ALA A 228 1.06 -19.11 8.74
C ALA A 228 1.89 -19.37 10.01
N VAL A 229 3.17 -18.96 10.03
CA VAL A 229 4.07 -19.20 11.16
C VAL A 229 3.59 -18.48 12.43
N PRO A 230 3.41 -17.15 12.45
CA PRO A 230 2.89 -16.47 13.64
C PRO A 230 1.45 -16.85 13.95
N ALA A 231 0.59 -17.08 12.95
CA ALA A 231 -0.78 -17.53 13.17
C ALA A 231 -0.84 -18.88 13.90
N ALA A 232 0.02 -19.84 13.52
CA ALA A 232 0.12 -21.12 14.21
C ALA A 232 0.54 -20.97 15.68
N VAL A 233 1.50 -20.09 15.98
CA VAL A 233 1.94 -19.82 17.35
C VAL A 233 0.83 -19.14 18.16
N MET A 234 0.19 -18.10 17.57
CA MET A 234 -0.90 -17.36 18.24
C MET A 234 -2.14 -18.20 18.47
N TYR A 235 -2.42 -19.18 17.61
CA TYR A 235 -3.60 -20.06 17.70
C TYR A 235 -3.71 -20.75 19.07
N PHE A 236 -2.59 -21.20 19.65
CA PHE A 236 -2.58 -21.85 20.98
C PHE A 236 -2.87 -20.88 22.13
N ALA A 237 -2.70 -19.58 21.92
CA ALA A 237 -3.00 -18.55 22.93
C ALA A 237 -4.42 -18.00 22.81
N VAL A 238 -5.13 -18.30 21.71
CA VAL A 238 -6.54 -17.92 21.52
C VAL A 238 -7.42 -18.67 22.53
N PRO A 239 -8.34 -17.99 23.25
CA PRO A 239 -9.30 -18.63 24.12
C PRO A 239 -10.13 -19.72 23.42
N ASP A 240 -10.28 -20.88 24.08
CA ASP A 240 -11.09 -21.98 23.54
C ASP A 240 -12.54 -21.87 24.10
N GLU A 241 -13.19 -20.79 23.69
CA GLU A 241 -14.51 -20.41 24.18
C GLU A 241 -15.44 -20.13 23.02
N GLN A 242 -16.75 -20.18 23.28
CA GLN A 242 -17.77 -19.72 22.33
C GLN A 242 -18.09 -18.24 22.60
N PRO A 243 -18.25 -17.42 21.58
CA PRO A 243 -18.79 -16.09 21.75
C PRO A 243 -20.22 -16.15 22.28
N LYS A 244 -20.66 -15.09 22.94
CA LYS A 244 -22.08 -14.96 23.32
C LYS A 244 -22.94 -14.97 22.06
N GLU A 245 -24.12 -15.59 22.16
CA GLU A 245 -25.08 -15.59 21.07
C GLU A 245 -25.48 -14.15 20.72
N THR A 246 -25.29 -13.81 19.46
CA THR A 246 -25.66 -12.50 18.90
C THR A 246 -26.86 -12.73 17.99
N ASN A 247 -28.02 -12.15 18.32
CA ASN A 247 -29.19 -12.12 17.45
C ASN A 247 -29.04 -11.04 16.39
N GLU A 248 -28.04 -11.18 15.53
CA GLU A 248 -27.84 -10.23 14.43
C GLU A 248 -28.67 -10.66 13.21
N GLU A 249 -29.46 -9.71 12.67
CA GLU A 249 -30.24 -9.96 11.46
C GLU A 249 -29.33 -10.13 10.24
N ALA A 250 -29.76 -10.93 9.27
CA ALA A 250 -29.01 -11.13 8.04
C ALA A 250 -29.00 -9.86 7.21
N VAL A 251 -27.83 -9.26 7.01
CA VAL A 251 -27.67 -8.15 6.10
C VAL A 251 -27.71 -8.67 4.66
N GLN A 252 -28.62 -8.14 3.86
CA GLN A 252 -28.75 -8.49 2.45
C GLN A 252 -27.90 -7.57 1.57
N LEU A 253 -27.39 -8.16 0.51
CA LEU A 253 -26.71 -7.38 -0.55
C LEU A 253 -27.72 -6.45 -1.23
N LYS A 254 -27.34 -5.17 -1.38
CA LYS A 254 -28.13 -4.23 -2.16
C LYS A 254 -28.01 -4.52 -3.67
N PRO A 255 -29.00 -4.11 -4.49
CA PRO A 255 -28.94 -4.26 -5.94
C PRO A 255 -27.65 -3.72 -6.52
N GLY A 256 -26.98 -4.49 -7.42
CA GLY A 256 -25.73 -4.08 -8.05
C GLY A 256 -24.44 -4.50 -7.31
N ALA A 257 -24.54 -5.05 -6.09
CA ALA A 257 -23.37 -5.42 -5.29
C ALA A 257 -22.40 -6.38 -6.03
N ILE A 258 -22.92 -7.51 -6.51
CA ILE A 258 -22.10 -8.54 -7.22
C ILE A 258 -21.55 -7.97 -8.53
N GLN A 259 -22.36 -7.21 -9.26
CA GLN A 259 -21.94 -6.58 -10.51
C GLN A 259 -20.76 -5.64 -10.30
N ILE A 260 -20.76 -4.83 -9.24
CA ILE A 260 -19.62 -3.94 -8.89
C ILE A 260 -18.38 -4.75 -8.56
N CYS A 261 -18.49 -5.86 -7.82
CA CYS A 261 -17.36 -6.75 -7.57
C CYS A 261 -16.77 -7.32 -8.87
N VAL A 262 -17.62 -7.80 -9.77
CA VAL A 262 -17.19 -8.32 -11.08
C VAL A 262 -16.55 -7.22 -11.93
N MET A 263 -17.13 -6.02 -11.94
CA MET A 263 -16.58 -4.87 -12.65
C MET A 263 -15.21 -4.47 -12.11
N PHE A 264 -14.98 -4.57 -10.80
CA PHE A 264 -13.67 -4.31 -10.22
C PHE A 264 -12.62 -5.32 -10.70
N LEU A 265 -12.94 -6.62 -10.71
CA LEU A 265 -12.05 -7.64 -11.26
C LEU A 265 -11.75 -7.41 -12.75
N LEU A 266 -12.75 -7.00 -13.53
CA LEU A 266 -12.57 -6.63 -14.93
C LEU A 266 -11.70 -5.36 -15.08
N THR A 267 -11.83 -4.41 -14.19
CA THR A 267 -11.00 -3.20 -14.16
C THR A 267 -9.54 -3.55 -13.87
N ILE A 268 -9.29 -4.46 -12.92
CA ILE A 268 -7.96 -5.02 -12.66
C ILE A 268 -7.39 -5.68 -13.93
N ALA A 269 -8.16 -6.54 -14.57
CA ALA A 269 -7.75 -7.19 -15.81
C ALA A 269 -7.45 -6.18 -16.93
N THR A 270 -8.22 -5.09 -17.01
CA THR A 270 -7.98 -4.02 -17.98
C THR A 270 -6.68 -3.28 -17.69
N ALA A 271 -6.40 -2.95 -16.41
CA ALA A 271 -5.15 -2.29 -16.01
C ALA A 271 -3.92 -3.14 -16.34
N VAL A 272 -3.99 -4.45 -16.04
CA VAL A 272 -2.93 -5.42 -16.39
C VAL A 272 -2.75 -5.52 -17.91
N SER A 273 -3.85 -5.61 -18.66
CA SER A 273 -3.80 -5.71 -20.13
C SER A 273 -3.21 -4.44 -20.76
N PHE A 274 -3.54 -3.26 -20.22
CA PHE A 274 -2.98 -1.99 -20.71
C PHE A 274 -1.47 -1.96 -20.52
N LYS A 275 -0.98 -2.38 -19.34
CA LYS A 275 0.45 -2.41 -19.07
C LYS A 275 1.17 -3.43 -19.94
N GLN A 276 0.69 -4.68 -19.98
CA GLN A 276 1.41 -5.78 -20.64
C GLN A 276 1.26 -5.84 -22.16
N ALA A 277 0.06 -5.51 -22.68
CA ALA A 277 -0.19 -5.63 -24.12
C ALA A 277 -0.06 -4.29 -24.88
N LEU A 278 -0.33 -3.18 -24.22
CA LEU A 278 -0.36 -1.85 -24.83
C LEU A 278 0.79 -0.95 -24.37
N HIS A 279 1.59 -1.37 -23.39
CA HIS A 279 2.66 -0.60 -22.77
C HIS A 279 2.19 0.78 -22.24
N LEU A 280 0.92 0.85 -21.81
CA LEU A 280 0.33 2.04 -21.19
C LEU A 280 0.39 1.92 -19.67
N PRO A 281 0.53 3.04 -18.94
CA PRO A 281 0.51 3.00 -17.48
C PRO A 281 -0.77 2.36 -16.94
N PRO A 282 -0.70 1.53 -15.87
CA PRO A 282 -1.85 0.79 -15.33
C PRO A 282 -3.02 1.66 -14.94
N PHE A 283 -2.76 2.90 -14.49
CA PHE A 283 -3.81 3.84 -14.07
C PHE A 283 -4.80 4.15 -15.21
N MET A 284 -4.36 4.12 -16.47
CA MET A 284 -5.26 4.34 -17.62
C MET A 284 -6.34 3.24 -17.70
N GLY A 285 -5.97 1.99 -17.49
CA GLY A 285 -6.93 0.88 -17.42
C GLY A 285 -7.88 1.01 -16.22
N MET A 286 -7.37 1.48 -15.08
CA MET A 286 -8.18 1.80 -13.91
C MET A 286 -9.20 2.90 -14.21
N MET A 287 -8.80 3.98 -14.88
CA MET A 287 -9.69 5.09 -15.26
C MET A 287 -10.78 4.66 -16.24
N VAL A 288 -10.48 3.74 -17.18
CA VAL A 288 -11.52 3.11 -18.01
C VAL A 288 -12.53 2.37 -17.14
N GLY A 289 -12.06 1.58 -16.18
CA GLY A 289 -12.93 0.89 -15.22
C GLY A 289 -13.79 1.84 -14.39
N LEU A 290 -13.22 2.96 -13.92
CA LEU A 290 -13.98 4.00 -13.23
C LEU A 290 -15.10 4.57 -14.11
N SER A 291 -14.81 4.87 -15.37
CA SER A 291 -15.82 5.36 -16.33
C SER A 291 -16.96 4.36 -16.49
N VAL A 292 -16.65 3.06 -16.61
CA VAL A 292 -17.67 2.00 -16.68
C VAL A 292 -18.50 1.94 -15.39
N LEU A 293 -17.87 2.07 -14.23
CA LEU A 293 -18.56 2.14 -12.94
C LEU A 293 -19.48 3.37 -12.84
N MET A 294 -19.02 4.52 -13.35
CA MET A 294 -19.84 5.76 -13.39
C MET A 294 -21.08 5.59 -14.25
N ILE A 295 -20.92 4.99 -15.45
CA ILE A 295 -22.04 4.70 -16.35
C ILE A 295 -23.01 3.70 -15.70
N TYR A 296 -22.49 2.64 -15.09
CA TYR A 296 -23.30 1.66 -14.38
C TYR A 296 -24.04 2.29 -13.19
N GLY A 297 -23.37 3.16 -12.43
CA GLY A 297 -23.97 3.91 -11.33
C GLY A 297 -25.17 4.78 -11.77
N TYR A 298 -25.07 5.40 -12.95
CA TYR A 298 -26.19 6.13 -13.53
C TYR A 298 -27.40 5.21 -13.79
N PHE A 299 -27.17 4.02 -14.37
CA PHE A 299 -28.27 3.06 -14.57
C PHE A 299 -28.83 2.52 -13.26
N LEU A 300 -28.00 2.26 -12.25
CA LEU A 300 -28.45 1.85 -10.92
C LEU A 300 -29.35 2.92 -10.29
N LYS A 301 -28.92 4.19 -10.34
CA LYS A 301 -29.69 5.32 -9.81
C LYS A 301 -31.05 5.45 -10.49
N THR A 302 -31.09 5.32 -11.81
CA THR A 302 -32.33 5.46 -12.59
C THR A 302 -33.29 4.29 -12.37
N LYS A 303 -32.78 3.05 -12.26
CA LYS A 303 -33.60 1.83 -12.16
C LYS A 303 -34.14 1.59 -10.75
N TYR A 304 -33.37 1.95 -9.72
CA TYR A 304 -33.70 1.68 -8.31
C TYR A 304 -33.89 2.98 -7.53
N TYR A 305 -34.42 4.01 -8.18
CA TYR A 305 -34.77 5.27 -7.53
C TYR A 305 -35.92 5.04 -6.55
N VAL A 306 -35.69 5.37 -5.28
CA VAL A 306 -36.74 5.42 -4.24
C VAL A 306 -36.88 6.87 -3.82
N GLU A 307 -38.10 7.38 -3.85
CA GLU A 307 -38.38 8.77 -3.47
C GLU A 307 -38.05 8.97 -1.97
N GLY A 308 -37.13 9.89 -1.68
CA GLY A 308 -36.66 10.16 -0.30
C GLY A 308 -35.36 9.44 0.11
N GLU A 309 -34.79 8.60 -0.75
CA GLU A 309 -33.45 8.03 -0.54
C GLU A 309 -32.42 8.66 -1.49
N ASP A 310 -31.23 8.96 -0.95
CA ASP A 310 -30.08 9.33 -1.77
C ASP A 310 -29.70 8.14 -2.66
N GLY A 311 -30.02 8.22 -3.96
CA GLY A 311 -29.67 7.18 -4.93
C GLY A 311 -28.16 6.97 -5.01
N PHE A 312 -27.74 5.81 -5.57
CA PHE A 312 -26.33 5.52 -5.78
C PHE A 312 -25.64 6.65 -6.56
N ASP A 313 -24.65 7.30 -5.94
CA ASP A 313 -23.86 8.38 -6.52
C ASP A 313 -22.36 8.10 -6.40
N ILE A 314 -21.73 7.95 -7.56
CA ILE A 314 -20.29 7.67 -7.67
C ILE A 314 -19.43 8.81 -7.12
N PHE A 315 -19.85 10.06 -7.31
CA PHE A 315 -19.09 11.21 -6.81
C PHE A 315 -19.05 11.24 -5.28
N ASN A 316 -20.12 10.76 -4.62
CA ASN A 316 -20.10 10.54 -3.19
C ASN A 316 -19.06 9.46 -2.80
N LYS A 317 -18.83 8.44 -3.64
CA LYS A 317 -17.80 7.40 -3.37
C LYS A 317 -16.38 7.93 -3.56
N VAL A 318 -16.16 8.73 -4.59
CA VAL A 318 -14.91 9.48 -4.80
C VAL A 318 -14.64 10.44 -3.63
N ARG A 319 -15.68 11.14 -3.15
CA ARG A 319 -15.57 12.03 -1.99
C ARG A 319 -15.13 11.31 -0.71
N HIS A 320 -15.53 10.06 -0.52
CA HIS A 320 -15.20 9.23 0.63
C HIS A 320 -13.89 8.44 0.43
N ALA A 321 -13.13 8.70 -0.64
CA ALA A 321 -11.77 8.17 -0.76
C ALA A 321 -10.92 8.64 0.44
N GLU A 322 -9.89 7.88 0.77
CA GLU A 322 -8.98 8.15 1.88
C GLU A 322 -8.03 9.30 1.52
N TRP A 323 -8.55 10.53 1.47
CA TRP A 323 -7.78 11.72 1.06
C TRP A 323 -6.55 11.97 1.93
N ASP A 324 -6.61 11.66 3.22
CA ASP A 324 -5.44 11.79 4.08
C ASP A 324 -4.30 10.86 3.65
N THR A 325 -4.64 9.65 3.24
CA THR A 325 -3.69 8.67 2.70
C THR A 325 -3.10 9.13 1.36
N LEU A 326 -3.93 9.60 0.43
CA LEU A 326 -3.47 10.15 -0.86
C LEU A 326 -2.54 11.36 -0.67
N LEU A 327 -2.89 12.26 0.23
CA LEU A 327 -2.09 13.44 0.57
C LEU A 327 -0.81 13.08 1.34
N PHE A 328 -0.85 12.02 2.15
CA PHE A 328 0.36 11.49 2.79
C PHE A 328 1.36 10.99 1.74
N PHE A 329 0.89 10.28 0.71
CA PHE A 329 1.75 9.86 -0.39
C PHE A 329 2.35 11.02 -1.16
N PHE A 330 1.57 12.08 -1.42
CA PHE A 330 2.13 13.32 -1.96
C PHE A 330 3.32 13.80 -1.13
N GLY A 331 3.11 13.95 0.16
CA GLY A 331 4.16 14.44 1.05
C GLY A 331 5.40 13.54 1.08
N VAL A 332 5.19 12.20 1.09
CA VAL A 332 6.30 11.21 1.08
C VAL A 332 7.08 11.26 -0.23
N VAL A 333 6.40 11.15 -1.36
CA VAL A 333 7.03 11.15 -2.70
C VAL A 333 7.90 12.38 -2.86
N PHE A 334 7.34 13.56 -2.60
CA PHE A 334 8.10 14.81 -2.75
C PHE A 334 9.16 15.02 -1.67
N ALA A 335 8.94 14.59 -0.42
CA ALA A 335 9.98 14.74 0.60
C ALA A 335 11.18 13.82 0.34
N VAL A 336 10.94 12.57 -0.02
CA VAL A 336 12.00 11.59 -0.34
C VAL A 336 12.66 11.94 -1.67
N GLY A 337 11.91 12.32 -2.70
CA GLY A 337 12.44 12.78 -3.99
C GLY A 337 13.36 14.00 -3.83
N GLY A 338 12.94 14.99 -3.02
CA GLY A 338 13.78 16.13 -2.70
C GLY A 338 15.07 15.77 -1.95
N LEU A 339 15.03 14.77 -1.04
CA LEU A 339 16.24 14.22 -0.42
C LEU A 339 17.13 13.50 -1.44
N GLY A 340 16.54 12.80 -2.41
CA GLY A 340 17.25 12.19 -3.54
C GLY A 340 17.96 13.23 -4.38
N TYR A 341 17.26 14.31 -4.75
CA TYR A 341 17.83 15.40 -5.52
C TYR A 341 19.01 16.10 -4.83
N ILE A 342 19.01 16.14 -3.48
CA ILE A 342 20.14 16.67 -2.68
C ILE A 342 21.32 15.69 -2.61
N GLY A 343 21.09 14.35 -2.85
CA GLY A 343 22.13 13.32 -2.90
C GLY A 343 22.03 12.28 -1.76
N TYR A 344 21.07 12.39 -0.85
CA TYR A 344 21.00 11.48 0.30
C TYR A 344 20.59 10.06 -0.06
N LEU A 345 19.79 9.86 -1.13
CA LEU A 345 19.44 8.51 -1.56
C LEU A 345 20.63 7.78 -2.18
N GLU A 346 21.49 8.49 -2.91
CA GLU A 346 22.74 7.94 -3.45
C GLU A 346 23.71 7.53 -2.31
N LEU A 347 23.87 8.39 -1.29
CA LEU A 347 24.67 8.09 -0.11
C LEU A 347 24.15 6.84 0.63
N LEU A 348 22.82 6.73 0.78
CA LEU A 348 22.20 5.59 1.45
C LEU A 348 22.30 4.32 0.60
N SER A 349 22.14 4.43 -0.72
CA SER A 349 22.32 3.35 -1.69
C SER A 349 23.72 2.75 -1.58
N SER A 350 24.74 3.60 -1.66
CA SER A 350 26.14 3.17 -1.54
C SER A 350 26.43 2.48 -0.19
N ALA A 351 25.96 3.07 0.91
CA ALA A 351 26.16 2.50 2.23
C ALA A 351 25.46 1.14 2.42
N MET A 352 24.26 0.98 1.89
CA MET A 352 23.45 -0.24 2.08
C MET A 352 23.76 -1.30 1.02
N TYR A 353 23.67 -0.95 -0.27
CA TYR A 353 23.72 -1.95 -1.34
C TYR A 353 25.15 -2.29 -1.75
N GLU A 354 26.06 -1.31 -1.86
CA GLU A 354 27.45 -1.57 -2.15
C GLU A 354 28.20 -2.09 -0.91
N GLY A 355 27.85 -1.57 0.29
CA GLY A 355 28.49 -1.95 1.54
C GLY A 355 28.07 -3.31 2.08
N LEU A 356 26.77 -3.65 2.06
CA LEU A 356 26.19 -4.86 2.67
C LEU A 356 25.77 -5.92 1.65
N GLY A 357 25.67 -5.54 0.36
CA GLY A 357 25.11 -6.36 -0.71
C GLY A 357 23.58 -6.39 -0.70
N ALA A 358 22.99 -6.63 -1.88
CA ALA A 358 21.55 -6.48 -2.11
C ALA A 358 20.67 -7.32 -1.17
N THR A 359 21.01 -8.58 -0.94
CA THR A 359 20.22 -9.47 -0.06
C THR A 359 20.16 -8.94 1.37
N THR A 360 21.31 -8.55 1.95
CA THR A 360 21.35 -8.02 3.32
C THR A 360 20.64 -6.68 3.41
N ALA A 361 20.86 -5.79 2.43
CA ALA A 361 20.16 -4.50 2.35
C ALA A 361 18.65 -4.68 2.29
N ASN A 362 18.13 -5.58 1.44
CA ASN A 362 16.71 -5.86 1.30
C ASN A 362 16.09 -6.45 2.58
N ILE A 363 16.81 -7.29 3.31
CA ILE A 363 16.38 -7.77 4.63
C ILE A 363 16.33 -6.60 5.64
N MET A 364 17.30 -5.71 5.64
CA MET A 364 17.32 -4.53 6.52
C MET A 364 16.22 -3.54 6.16
N VAL A 365 15.90 -3.35 4.89
CA VAL A 365 14.76 -2.56 4.44
C VAL A 365 13.47 -3.02 5.11
N GLY A 366 13.20 -4.32 5.17
CA GLY A 366 12.06 -4.87 5.88
C GLY A 366 12.09 -4.62 7.40
N LEU A 367 13.28 -4.65 8.04
CA LEU A 367 13.40 -4.29 9.46
C LEU A 367 13.13 -2.79 9.69
N ILE A 368 13.57 -1.93 8.79
CA ILE A 368 13.28 -0.49 8.82
C ILE A 368 11.77 -0.27 8.64
N SER A 369 11.12 -1.03 7.74
CA SER A 369 9.69 -0.98 7.51
C SER A 369 8.86 -1.34 8.76
N ALA A 370 9.42 -2.04 9.73
CA ALA A 370 8.75 -2.28 11.01
C ALA A 370 8.56 -0.99 11.84
N ILE A 371 9.39 0.01 11.64
CA ILE A 371 9.41 1.27 12.39
C ILE A 371 8.86 2.41 11.55
N VAL A 372 9.27 2.46 10.28
CA VAL A 372 8.85 3.45 9.30
C VAL A 372 7.84 2.77 8.36
N ASP A 373 6.72 3.43 8.07
CA ASP A 373 5.71 2.91 7.14
C ASP A 373 6.37 2.36 5.85
N ASN A 374 5.90 1.22 5.35
CA ASN A 374 6.49 0.50 4.22
C ASN A 374 6.61 1.33 2.93
N ILE A 375 5.70 2.28 2.72
CA ILE A 375 5.63 3.07 1.49
C ILE A 375 6.83 4.01 1.32
N PRO A 376 7.19 4.88 2.29
CA PRO A 376 8.38 5.72 2.18
C PRO A 376 9.68 4.91 2.01
N VAL A 377 9.75 3.76 2.67
CA VAL A 377 10.91 2.88 2.59
C VAL A 377 11.06 2.32 1.18
N MET A 378 9.96 1.82 0.59
CA MET A 378 9.96 1.31 -0.79
C MET A 378 10.23 2.43 -1.80
N PHE A 379 9.61 3.59 -1.63
CA PHE A 379 9.85 4.74 -2.51
C PHE A 379 11.32 5.16 -2.50
N ALA A 380 11.96 5.17 -1.33
CA ALA A 380 13.39 5.45 -1.23
C ALA A 380 14.23 4.41 -2.00
N VAL A 381 13.94 3.12 -1.86
CA VAL A 381 14.66 2.05 -2.57
C VAL A 381 14.52 2.18 -4.09
N LEU A 382 13.32 2.47 -4.59
CA LEU A 382 13.07 2.66 -6.02
C LEU A 382 13.88 3.83 -6.60
N ASN A 383 14.06 4.88 -5.81
CA ASN A 383 14.78 6.09 -6.22
C ASN A 383 16.29 6.08 -5.87
N MET A 384 16.81 4.99 -5.31
CA MET A 384 18.25 4.81 -5.06
C MET A 384 19.06 4.42 -6.31
N GLY A 385 18.41 4.13 -7.44
CA GLY A 385 19.08 3.71 -8.67
C GLY A 385 19.84 2.39 -8.56
N VAL A 386 19.36 1.48 -7.72
CA VAL A 386 20.04 0.19 -7.45
C VAL A 386 19.81 -0.76 -8.61
N ASP A 387 20.89 -1.32 -9.16
CA ASP A 387 20.81 -2.39 -10.15
C ASP A 387 20.63 -3.74 -9.43
N MET A 388 19.43 -4.28 -9.51
CA MET A 388 19.04 -5.56 -8.90
C MET A 388 18.34 -6.45 -9.89
N ASP A 389 18.58 -7.75 -9.81
CA ASP A 389 17.81 -8.74 -10.57
C ASP A 389 16.36 -8.90 -10.03
N LEU A 390 15.53 -9.61 -10.77
CA LEU A 390 14.13 -9.85 -10.40
C LEU A 390 14.00 -10.51 -9.02
N TYR A 391 14.90 -11.44 -8.69
CA TYR A 391 14.87 -12.10 -7.38
C TYR A 391 15.03 -11.09 -6.23
N GLN A 392 15.96 -10.15 -6.35
CA GLN A 392 16.21 -9.13 -5.34
C GLN A 392 15.06 -8.10 -5.28
N TRP A 393 14.47 -7.72 -6.41
CA TRP A 393 13.29 -6.87 -6.44
C TRP A 393 12.07 -7.53 -5.78
N LEU A 394 11.87 -8.82 -6.00
CA LEU A 394 10.83 -9.58 -5.30
C LEU A 394 11.15 -9.74 -3.81
N LEU A 395 12.43 -9.91 -3.44
CA LEU A 395 12.84 -9.98 -2.04
C LEU A 395 12.54 -8.67 -1.29
N VAL A 396 12.92 -7.52 -1.84
CA VAL A 396 12.65 -6.23 -1.20
C VAL A 396 11.15 -5.94 -1.13
N THR A 397 10.39 -6.31 -2.15
CA THR A 397 8.93 -6.20 -2.15
C THR A 397 8.32 -7.02 -1.01
N LEU A 398 8.73 -8.28 -0.87
CA LEU A 398 8.29 -9.13 0.23
C LEU A 398 8.68 -8.53 1.58
N THR A 399 9.95 -8.21 1.78
CA THR A 399 10.47 -7.78 3.09
C THR A 399 9.90 -6.44 3.52
N ALA A 400 9.78 -5.46 2.63
CA ALA A 400 9.17 -4.17 2.92
C ALA A 400 7.68 -4.32 3.29
N GLY A 401 6.92 -5.10 2.51
CA GLY A 401 5.49 -5.32 2.75
C GLY A 401 5.24 -6.06 4.08
N VAL A 402 5.85 -7.24 4.29
CA VAL A 402 5.59 -8.03 5.49
C VAL A 402 6.30 -7.48 6.73
N GLY A 403 7.42 -6.76 6.56
CA GLY A 403 8.19 -6.16 7.65
C GLY A 403 7.37 -5.19 8.49
N GLY A 404 6.49 -4.42 7.86
CA GLY A 404 5.57 -3.50 8.54
C GLY A 404 4.68 -4.16 9.58
N SER A 405 4.45 -5.48 9.49
CA SER A 405 3.66 -6.21 10.49
C SER A 405 4.41 -6.56 11.78
N MET A 406 5.74 -6.37 11.87
CA MET A 406 6.50 -6.70 13.09
C MET A 406 6.14 -5.82 14.27
N LEU A 407 5.81 -4.55 14.01
CA LEU A 407 5.28 -3.62 15.00
C LEU A 407 3.95 -3.05 14.51
N SER A 408 3.04 -2.72 15.43
CA SER A 408 1.73 -2.17 15.06
C SER A 408 1.81 -0.82 14.34
N VAL A 409 2.87 -0.06 14.58
CA VAL A 409 3.10 1.27 13.97
C VAL A 409 3.76 1.19 12.60
N GLY A 410 4.31 0.03 12.22
CA GLY A 410 5.01 -0.16 10.94
C GLY A 410 4.09 -0.32 9.72
N SER A 411 2.77 -0.40 9.92
CA SER A 411 1.82 -0.46 8.81
C SER A 411 0.54 0.30 9.12
N ALA A 412 -0.08 0.85 8.07
CA ALA A 412 -1.37 1.53 8.18
C ALA A 412 -2.45 0.64 8.80
N ALA A 413 -2.47 -0.65 8.49
CA ALA A 413 -3.40 -1.64 9.06
C ALA A 413 -3.26 -1.74 10.59
N GLY A 414 -2.03 -1.76 11.11
CA GLY A 414 -1.78 -1.84 12.56
C GLY A 414 -2.27 -0.61 13.30
N VAL A 415 -1.95 0.58 12.80
CA VAL A 415 -2.39 1.86 13.38
C VAL A 415 -3.91 1.99 13.37
N ALA A 416 -4.55 1.69 12.25
CA ALA A 416 -6.00 1.78 12.11
C ALA A 416 -6.75 0.82 13.04
N LEU A 417 -6.26 -0.42 13.18
CA LEU A 417 -6.86 -1.38 14.11
C LEU A 417 -6.68 -0.97 15.58
N MET A 418 -5.58 -0.29 15.95
CA MET A 418 -5.46 0.30 17.29
C MET A 418 -6.55 1.34 17.53
N GLY A 419 -6.79 2.23 16.57
CA GLY A 419 -7.88 3.20 16.63
C GLY A 419 -9.27 2.59 16.71
N GLN A 420 -9.51 1.44 16.05
CA GLN A 420 -10.80 0.74 16.03
C GLN A 420 -11.06 -0.09 17.29
N SER A 421 -10.04 -0.40 18.08
CA SER A 421 -10.07 -1.47 19.10
C SER A 421 -10.71 -1.09 20.45
N ASP A 422 -11.12 0.15 20.68
CA ASP A 422 -11.54 0.64 22.01
C ASP A 422 -10.51 0.27 23.11
N HIS A 423 -9.24 0.50 22.85
CA HIS A 423 -8.10 0.20 23.73
C HIS A 423 -7.86 -1.29 24.02
N LYS A 424 -8.55 -2.23 23.36
CA LYS A 424 -8.35 -3.68 23.53
C LYS A 424 -7.11 -4.19 22.81
N TYR A 425 -6.67 -3.48 21.77
CA TYR A 425 -5.43 -3.74 21.04
C TYR A 425 -4.54 -2.50 21.10
N THR A 426 -3.31 -2.67 21.56
CA THR A 426 -2.35 -1.59 21.81
C THR A 426 -0.98 -1.98 21.25
N PHE A 427 -0.10 -1.01 21.09
CA PHE A 427 1.30 -1.24 20.72
C PHE A 427 1.96 -2.34 21.57
N PHE A 428 1.83 -2.29 22.90
CA PHE A 428 2.43 -3.28 23.78
C PHE A 428 1.79 -4.67 23.68
N SER A 429 0.51 -4.75 23.34
CA SER A 429 -0.15 -6.03 23.10
C SER A 429 0.33 -6.69 21.80
N HIS A 430 0.62 -5.90 20.80
CA HIS A 430 1.23 -6.35 19.54
C HIS A 430 2.69 -6.78 19.76
N LEU A 431 3.49 -5.97 20.47
CA LEU A 431 4.91 -6.20 20.73
C LEU A 431 5.19 -7.58 21.37
N LYS A 432 4.26 -8.12 22.15
CA LYS A 432 4.37 -9.47 22.71
C LYS A 432 4.45 -10.56 21.64
N TRP A 433 3.91 -10.33 20.46
CA TRP A 433 3.86 -11.27 19.36
C TRP A 433 4.96 -11.01 18.31
N THR A 434 5.68 -9.91 18.42
CA THR A 434 6.81 -9.58 17.52
C THR A 434 7.81 -10.74 17.38
N PRO A 435 8.18 -11.52 18.39
CA PRO A 435 9.09 -12.66 18.18
C PRO A 435 8.51 -13.73 17.24
N ALA A 436 7.20 -14.02 17.34
CA ALA A 436 6.55 -14.97 16.43
C ALA A 436 6.43 -14.41 15.01
N ILE A 437 6.13 -13.11 14.89
CA ILE A 437 6.06 -12.40 13.59
C ILE A 437 7.44 -12.34 12.94
N ALA A 438 8.48 -12.04 13.71
CA ALA A 438 9.87 -12.08 13.23
C ALA A 438 10.28 -13.49 12.78
N GLY A 439 9.80 -14.54 13.44
CA GLY A 439 9.94 -15.91 12.98
C GLY A 439 9.28 -16.16 11.62
N GLY A 440 8.07 -15.61 11.41
CA GLY A 440 7.37 -15.63 10.12
C GLY A 440 8.13 -14.87 9.04
N TYR A 441 8.67 -13.69 9.39
CA TYR A 441 9.51 -12.88 8.51
C TYR A 441 10.74 -13.65 8.04
N ALA A 442 11.52 -14.24 8.96
CA ALA A 442 12.68 -15.03 8.62
C ALA A 442 12.32 -16.28 7.78
N ALA A 443 11.22 -16.97 8.14
CA ALA A 443 10.73 -18.12 7.39
C ALA A 443 10.31 -17.75 5.97
N SER A 444 9.67 -16.59 5.76
CA SER A 444 9.29 -16.12 4.42
C SER A 444 10.48 -15.82 3.53
N ILE A 445 11.53 -15.19 4.08
CA ILE A 445 12.79 -14.93 3.37
C ILE A 445 13.47 -16.25 2.98
N LEU A 446 13.55 -17.20 3.92
CA LEU A 446 14.10 -18.52 3.63
C LEU A 446 13.31 -19.24 2.55
N THR A 447 11.98 -19.15 2.60
CA THR A 447 11.08 -19.74 1.60
C THR A 447 11.29 -19.10 0.22
N HIS A 448 11.43 -17.78 0.17
CA HIS A 448 11.73 -17.05 -1.06
C HIS A 448 13.07 -17.50 -1.64
N TYR A 449 14.10 -17.62 -0.81
CA TYR A 449 15.41 -18.12 -1.21
C TYR A 449 15.35 -19.55 -1.77
N LEU A 450 14.59 -20.45 -1.15
CA LEU A 450 14.52 -21.87 -1.57
C LEU A 450 13.69 -22.09 -2.83
N ILE A 451 12.72 -21.23 -3.13
CA ILE A 451 11.77 -21.43 -4.24
C ILE A 451 12.14 -20.56 -5.44
N ASN A 452 12.62 -19.36 -5.21
CA ASN A 452 12.83 -18.34 -6.24
C ASN A 452 14.30 -17.96 -6.45
N GLY A 453 15.22 -18.43 -5.55
CA GLY A 453 16.66 -18.18 -5.58
C GLY A 453 17.48 -19.18 -6.39
#